data_c3cda640be22549db8528d16d4bcebb6
#
_entry.id   c3cda640be22549db8528d16d4bcebb6
#
_cell.length_a   1.000
_cell.length_b   1.000
_cell.length_c   1.000
_cell.angle_alpha   90.00
_cell.angle_beta   90.00
_cell.angle_gamma   90.00
#
_symmetry.space_group_name_H-M   'P 1'
#
loop_
_entity.id
_entity.type
_entity.pdbx_description
1 polymer ?
#
loop_
_entity_poly.entity_id
_entity_poly.type
_entity_poly.pdbx_seq_one_letter_code
_entity_poly.pdbx_strand_id
1 'polypeptide(L)'
;RLLMDKKNEYIGNAIWTSARGGETVAKITAPEGCTKIGANKEKYFDGVIKRILDNVNSSDAEVVAGGQCIISGTTELTDGAAVEAALYAMWRKCPKQIRKKTSLTFVVGWDAWDAYDQYISDKQVKYSENTEVNRYRFKGKRIVPVVGIPEHTMVLGEFSTGMDSNLWMGVDYANDTDILKIDRLQANSELFFFQMRMKMDVNIVRPAEIVVHTAYKKSE
;
A
#
# COMPACT_ATOMS: atom_id res chain seq x y z
N ARG A 1 16.33 8.34 -18.64
CA ARG A 1 16.13 7.13 -17.83
C ARG A 1 16.00 7.48 -16.35
N LEU A 2 17.01 8.10 -15.74
CA LEU A 2 16.99 8.50 -14.33
C LEU A 2 15.73 9.30 -13.91
N LEU A 3 15.27 10.22 -14.76
CA LEU A 3 14.07 11.02 -14.50
C LEU A 3 12.80 10.17 -14.48
N MET A 4 12.70 9.20 -15.37
CA MET A 4 11.55 8.28 -15.43
C MET A 4 11.54 7.30 -14.25
N ASP A 5 12.72 6.81 -13.85
CA ASP A 5 12.87 5.94 -12.69
C ASP A 5 12.42 6.66 -11.41
N LYS A 6 12.85 7.91 -11.21
CA LYS A 6 12.41 8.76 -10.08
C LYS A 6 10.91 9.07 -10.11
N LYS A 7 10.33 9.28 -11.27
CA LYS A 7 8.87 9.45 -11.42
C LYS A 7 8.13 8.19 -10.97
N ASN A 8 8.57 7.02 -11.42
CA ASN A 8 7.91 5.76 -11.08
C ASN A 8 8.02 5.43 -9.59
N GLU A 9 9.17 5.69 -8.97
CA GLU A 9 9.36 5.60 -7.53
C GLU A 9 8.38 6.52 -6.78
N TYR A 10 8.28 7.76 -7.22
CA TYR A 10 7.36 8.74 -6.62
C TYR A 10 5.89 8.32 -6.74
N ILE A 11 5.47 7.81 -7.91
CA ILE A 11 4.11 7.31 -8.13
C ILE A 11 3.84 6.12 -7.21
N GLY A 12 4.79 5.18 -7.10
CA GLY A 12 4.68 4.02 -6.23
C GLY A 12 4.43 4.41 -4.77
N ASN A 13 5.18 5.39 -4.25
CA ASN A 13 4.99 5.91 -2.90
C ASN A 13 3.65 6.65 -2.77
N ALA A 14 3.31 7.51 -3.73
CA ALA A 14 2.09 8.31 -3.68
C ALA A 14 0.81 7.45 -3.67
N ILE A 15 0.78 6.32 -4.37
CA ILE A 15 -0.35 5.39 -4.36
C ILE A 15 -0.72 4.97 -2.93
N TRP A 16 0.28 4.76 -2.08
CA TRP A 16 0.05 4.28 -0.70
C TRP A 16 -0.09 5.41 0.31
N THR A 17 0.76 6.43 0.25
CA THR A 17 0.94 7.43 1.32
C THR A 17 0.38 8.81 1.02
N SER A 18 -0.14 9.04 -0.18
CA SER A 18 -0.72 10.34 -0.54
C SER A 18 -2.00 10.64 0.27
N ALA A 19 -2.15 11.92 0.61
CA ALA A 19 -3.38 12.42 1.23
C ALA A 19 -3.71 13.81 0.71
N ARG A 20 -4.86 13.98 0.11
CA ARG A 20 -5.34 15.28 -0.38
C ARG A 20 -5.40 16.28 0.77
N GLY A 21 -4.77 17.44 0.58
CA GLY A 21 -4.68 18.46 1.61
C GLY A 21 -3.58 18.25 2.66
N GLY A 22 -2.84 17.15 2.57
CA GLY A 22 -1.68 16.84 3.42
C GLY A 22 -2.03 16.29 4.80
N GLU A 23 -1.02 16.21 5.67
CA GLU A 23 -1.11 15.64 7.04
C GLU A 23 -2.24 16.25 7.87
N THR A 24 -2.38 17.57 7.82
CA THR A 24 -3.36 18.33 8.64
C THR A 24 -4.80 17.92 8.32
N VAL A 25 -5.09 17.62 7.05
CA VAL A 25 -6.43 17.22 6.60
C VAL A 25 -6.61 15.70 6.78
N ALA A 26 -5.55 14.94 6.56
CA ALA A 26 -5.59 13.49 6.74
C ALA A 26 -5.87 13.08 8.18
N LYS A 27 -5.38 13.86 9.16
CA LYS A 27 -5.50 13.56 10.60
C LYS A 27 -5.04 12.14 10.96
N ILE A 28 -3.99 11.65 10.30
CA ILE A 28 -3.44 10.31 10.53
C ILE A 28 -2.16 10.47 11.33
N THR A 29 -2.15 9.85 12.51
CA THR A 29 -0.98 9.80 13.37
C THR A 29 -0.11 8.62 12.97
N ALA A 30 1.13 8.89 12.57
CA ALA A 30 2.16 7.89 12.34
C ALA A 30 2.81 7.47 13.67
N PRO A 31 3.31 6.23 13.78
CA PRO A 31 4.22 5.84 14.86
C PRO A 31 5.48 6.70 14.86
N GLU A 32 6.20 6.71 15.99
CA GLU A 32 7.41 7.51 16.13
C GLU A 32 8.49 7.03 15.14
N GLY A 33 9.10 7.98 14.42
CA GLY A 33 10.13 7.70 13.43
C GLY A 33 9.64 7.20 12.07
N CYS A 34 8.34 6.95 11.89
CA CYS A 34 7.78 6.41 10.66
C CYS A 34 7.35 7.49 9.65
N THR A 35 7.22 7.07 8.39
CA THR A 35 6.77 7.93 7.28
C THR A 35 5.37 8.46 7.53
N LYS A 36 5.19 9.76 7.44
CA LYS A 36 3.89 10.40 7.64
C LYS A 36 3.03 10.35 6.39
N ILE A 37 1.76 10.03 6.54
CA ILE A 37 0.79 10.04 5.45
C ILE A 37 0.46 11.48 5.04
N GLY A 38 0.60 11.78 3.75
CA GLY A 38 0.37 13.13 3.21
C GLY A 38 1.50 14.12 3.48
N ALA A 39 2.72 13.62 3.75
CA ALA A 39 3.91 14.47 3.92
C ALA A 39 4.19 15.30 2.65
N ASN A 40 4.82 16.41 2.83
CA ASN A 40 5.22 17.52 1.94
C ASN A 40 4.94 17.45 0.42
N LYS A 41 5.09 16.31 -0.24
CA LYS A 41 4.96 16.17 -1.71
C LYS A 41 3.76 15.32 -2.13
N GLU A 42 3.16 14.57 -1.22
CA GLU A 42 2.14 13.57 -1.50
C GLU A 42 0.74 14.06 -1.14
N LYS A 43 0.31 15.18 -1.79
CA LYS A 43 -0.94 15.88 -1.44
C LYS A 43 -2.00 15.90 -2.55
N TYR A 44 -1.79 15.15 -3.62
CA TYR A 44 -2.58 15.34 -4.84
C TYR A 44 -3.89 14.54 -4.82
N PHE A 45 -3.88 13.35 -4.29
CA PHE A 45 -5.05 12.46 -4.19
C PHE A 45 -5.00 11.67 -2.88
N ASP A 46 -6.07 10.93 -2.59
CA ASP A 46 -6.14 10.10 -1.39
C ASP A 46 -5.61 8.70 -1.69
N GLY A 47 -4.45 8.38 -1.10
CA GLY A 47 -3.79 7.09 -1.24
C GLY A 47 -4.55 5.96 -0.53
N VAL A 48 -4.11 4.73 -0.78
CA VAL A 48 -4.77 3.50 -0.31
C VAL A 48 -4.89 3.47 1.21
N ILE A 49 -3.83 3.82 1.95
CA ILE A 49 -3.84 3.77 3.42
C ILE A 49 -4.83 4.78 4.00
N LYS A 50 -4.85 6.01 3.45
CA LYS A 50 -5.83 7.02 3.89
C LYS A 50 -7.25 6.53 3.62
N ARG A 51 -7.54 5.98 2.43
CA ARG A 51 -8.86 5.46 2.09
C ARG A 51 -9.29 4.30 3.00
N ILE A 52 -8.37 3.40 3.34
CA ILE A 52 -8.64 2.32 4.30
C ILE A 52 -9.01 2.89 5.67
N LEU A 53 -8.20 3.82 6.20
CA LEU A 53 -8.44 4.40 7.52
C LEU A 53 -9.70 5.27 7.56
N ASP A 54 -9.99 6.00 6.48
CA ASP A 54 -11.24 6.76 6.35
C ASP A 54 -12.45 5.82 6.31
N ASN A 55 -12.37 4.73 5.57
CA ASN A 55 -13.45 3.75 5.47
C ASN A 55 -13.73 3.05 6.81
N VAL A 56 -12.69 2.62 7.53
CA VAL A 56 -12.81 1.97 8.83
C VAL A 56 -13.43 2.89 9.89
N ASN A 57 -13.05 4.17 9.87
CA ASN A 57 -13.52 5.15 10.87
C ASN A 57 -14.77 5.92 10.40
N SER A 58 -15.34 5.56 9.26
CA SER A 58 -16.57 6.19 8.78
C SER A 58 -17.78 5.76 9.60
N SER A 59 -18.56 6.73 10.04
CA SER A 59 -19.88 6.54 10.65
C SER A 59 -21.02 6.70 9.65
N ASP A 60 -20.71 6.93 8.38
CA ASP A 60 -21.70 7.08 7.31
C ASP A 60 -22.45 5.75 7.09
N ALA A 61 -23.78 5.82 7.14
CA ALA A 61 -24.62 4.64 7.04
C ALA A 61 -24.46 3.89 5.71
N GLU A 62 -24.18 4.60 4.61
CA GLU A 62 -23.96 3.98 3.30
C GLU A 62 -22.62 3.23 3.25
N VAL A 63 -21.57 3.79 3.85
CA VAL A 63 -20.26 3.15 3.95
C VAL A 63 -20.32 1.92 4.84
N VAL A 64 -20.99 2.01 5.98
CA VAL A 64 -21.17 0.88 6.91
C VAL A 64 -21.99 -0.23 6.26
N ALA A 65 -23.05 0.11 5.54
CA ALA A 65 -23.89 -0.87 4.82
C ALA A 65 -23.15 -1.53 3.64
N GLY A 66 -22.27 -0.80 2.96
CA GLY A 66 -21.43 -1.32 1.88
C GLY A 66 -20.28 -2.23 2.35
N GLY A 67 -20.03 -2.26 3.65
CA GLY A 67 -18.98 -3.01 4.30
C GLY A 67 -17.70 -2.19 4.48
N GLN A 68 -17.13 -2.30 5.67
CA GLN A 68 -15.89 -1.61 6.03
C GLN A 68 -14.67 -2.52 5.91
N CYS A 69 -13.50 -1.92 5.69
CA CYS A 69 -12.23 -2.62 5.77
C CYS A 69 -12.01 -3.19 7.18
N ILE A 70 -11.33 -4.31 7.26
CA ILE A 70 -11.15 -5.04 8.52
C ILE A 70 -9.75 -4.75 9.07
N ILE A 71 -9.65 -4.12 10.24
CA ILE A 71 -8.38 -3.98 10.96
C ILE A 71 -8.08 -5.27 11.73
N SER A 72 -6.94 -5.89 11.45
CA SER A 72 -6.49 -7.11 12.13
C SER A 72 -5.76 -6.82 13.44
N GLY A 73 -5.00 -5.73 13.48
CA GLY A 73 -4.25 -5.28 14.64
C GLY A 73 -3.60 -3.92 14.38
N THR A 74 -3.11 -3.32 15.45
CA THR A 74 -2.50 -1.97 15.44
C THR A 74 -1.14 -1.94 16.12
N THR A 75 -0.52 -3.10 16.32
CA THR A 75 0.81 -3.22 16.92
C THR A 75 1.90 -2.89 15.91
N GLU A 76 3.00 -2.33 16.40
CA GLU A 76 4.18 -2.11 15.58
C GLU A 76 4.84 -3.45 15.20
N LEU A 77 5.35 -3.52 13.99
CA LEU A 77 5.99 -4.72 13.42
C LEU A 77 7.51 -4.54 13.51
N THR A 78 8.06 -4.67 14.71
CA THR A 78 9.49 -4.49 14.98
C THR A 78 10.28 -5.77 14.74
N ASP A 79 9.67 -6.92 15.02
CA ASP A 79 10.33 -8.23 14.98
C ASP A 79 9.62 -9.17 14.02
N GLY A 80 10.35 -10.13 13.45
CA GLY A 80 9.78 -11.14 12.56
C GLY A 80 8.70 -12.01 13.24
N ALA A 81 8.78 -12.22 14.54
CA ALA A 81 7.73 -12.91 15.30
C ALA A 81 6.43 -12.08 15.36
N ALA A 82 6.54 -10.75 15.51
CA ALA A 82 5.39 -9.85 15.45
C ALA A 82 4.75 -9.84 14.07
N VAL A 83 5.56 -9.87 13.01
CA VAL A 83 5.09 -9.99 11.63
C VAL A 83 4.35 -11.30 11.40
N GLU A 84 4.91 -12.43 11.85
CA GLU A 84 4.24 -13.74 11.75
C GLU A 84 2.90 -13.74 12.49
N ALA A 85 2.86 -13.23 13.71
CA ALA A 85 1.63 -13.10 14.50
C ALA A 85 0.58 -12.23 13.79
N ALA A 86 1.01 -11.13 13.18
CA ALA A 86 0.15 -10.24 12.43
C ALA A 86 -0.40 -10.92 11.16
N LEU A 87 0.42 -11.67 10.42
CA LEU A 87 -0.04 -12.48 9.28
C LEU A 87 -1.10 -13.51 9.69
N TYR A 88 -0.92 -14.17 10.83
CA TYR A 88 -1.94 -15.07 11.40
C TYR A 88 -3.22 -14.33 11.78
N ALA A 89 -3.12 -13.16 12.39
CA ALA A 89 -4.27 -12.34 12.77
C ALA A 89 -5.06 -11.90 11.52
N MET A 90 -4.37 -11.44 10.50
CA MET A 90 -4.98 -11.07 9.21
C MET A 90 -5.69 -12.28 8.56
N TRP A 91 -5.03 -13.43 8.53
CA TRP A 91 -5.62 -14.65 7.98
C TRP A 91 -6.88 -15.08 8.73
N ARG A 92 -6.91 -14.98 10.05
CA ARG A 92 -8.08 -15.31 10.87
C ARG A 92 -9.26 -14.40 10.61
N LYS A 93 -9.01 -13.10 10.42
CA LYS A 93 -10.05 -12.09 10.13
C LYS A 93 -10.46 -12.05 8.65
N CYS A 94 -9.69 -12.66 7.77
CA CYS A 94 -10.01 -12.73 6.36
C CYS A 94 -11.36 -13.43 6.13
N PRO A 95 -12.29 -12.85 5.36
CA PRO A 95 -13.57 -13.47 5.02
C PRO A 95 -13.39 -14.82 4.36
N LYS A 96 -14.19 -15.81 4.78
CA LYS A 96 -14.06 -17.21 4.31
C LYS A 96 -14.25 -17.35 2.80
N GLN A 97 -15.08 -16.48 2.22
CA GLN A 97 -15.40 -16.49 0.78
C GLN A 97 -14.18 -16.23 -0.11
N ILE A 98 -13.29 -15.31 0.31
CA ILE A 98 -12.12 -14.92 -0.49
C ILE A 98 -10.89 -15.80 -0.22
N ARG A 99 -10.86 -16.60 0.85
CA ARG A 99 -9.71 -17.45 1.19
C ARG A 99 -9.36 -18.46 0.09
N LYS A 100 -10.33 -18.89 -0.71
CA LYS A 100 -10.10 -19.83 -1.82
C LYS A 100 -9.49 -19.17 -3.06
N LYS A 101 -9.65 -17.85 -3.23
CA LYS A 101 -9.19 -17.16 -4.41
C LYS A 101 -7.66 -17.22 -4.53
N THR A 102 -7.16 -17.54 -5.71
CA THR A 102 -5.71 -17.62 -5.98
C THR A 102 -5.03 -16.27 -6.02
N SER A 103 -5.79 -15.23 -6.39
CA SER A 103 -5.36 -13.82 -6.46
C SER A 103 -5.23 -13.13 -5.09
N LEU A 104 -5.66 -13.80 -4.00
CA LEU A 104 -5.49 -13.28 -2.66
C LEU A 104 -4.01 -13.21 -2.30
N THR A 105 -3.54 -12.01 -1.96
CA THR A 105 -2.11 -11.71 -1.76
C THR A 105 -1.93 -10.86 -0.50
N PHE A 106 -0.88 -11.16 0.25
CA PHE A 106 -0.38 -10.29 1.29
C PHE A 106 0.59 -9.28 0.67
N VAL A 107 0.30 -8.01 0.82
CA VAL A 107 1.18 -6.92 0.40
C VAL A 107 1.79 -6.33 1.67
N VAL A 108 3.12 -6.26 1.71
CA VAL A 108 3.87 -5.88 2.91
C VAL A 108 4.91 -4.82 2.58
N GLY A 109 5.28 -4.01 3.56
CA GLY A 109 6.43 -3.11 3.43
C GLY A 109 7.75 -3.90 3.47
N TRP A 110 8.81 -3.34 2.90
CA TRP A 110 10.14 -3.97 2.89
C TRP A 110 10.68 -4.24 4.29
N ASP A 111 10.48 -3.31 5.24
CA ASP A 111 10.95 -3.47 6.62
C ASP A 111 10.33 -4.71 7.30
N ALA A 112 9.01 -4.88 7.15
CA ALA A 112 8.30 -6.03 7.67
C ALA A 112 8.73 -7.33 6.95
N TRP A 113 9.03 -7.23 5.66
CA TRP A 113 9.52 -8.36 4.88
C TRP A 113 10.89 -8.81 5.34
N ASP A 114 11.85 -7.90 5.49
CA ASP A 114 13.22 -8.21 5.90
C ASP A 114 13.25 -8.83 7.31
N ALA A 115 12.46 -8.26 8.25
CA ALA A 115 12.31 -8.82 9.59
C ALA A 115 11.72 -10.25 9.56
N TYR A 116 10.74 -10.49 8.69
CA TYR A 116 10.13 -11.81 8.53
C TYR A 116 11.08 -12.83 7.89
N ASP A 117 11.82 -12.44 6.85
CA ASP A 117 12.79 -13.32 6.17
C ASP A 117 13.94 -13.71 7.09
N GLN A 118 14.47 -12.76 7.87
CA GLN A 118 15.47 -13.04 8.89
C GLN A 118 14.94 -14.02 9.96
N TYR A 119 13.74 -13.77 10.45
CA TYR A 119 13.10 -14.63 11.45
C TYR A 119 12.88 -16.06 10.95
N ILE A 120 12.45 -16.26 9.72
CA ILE A 120 12.31 -17.59 9.11
C ILE A 120 13.66 -18.25 8.95
N SER A 121 14.70 -17.49 8.58
CA SER A 121 16.05 -18.00 8.43
C SER A 121 16.65 -18.48 9.76
N ASP A 122 16.36 -17.77 10.84
CA ASP A 122 16.82 -18.10 12.21
C ASP A 122 16.02 -19.27 12.81
N LYS A 123 14.77 -19.42 12.45
CA LYS A 123 13.99 -20.61 12.76
C LYS A 123 14.65 -21.81 12.07
N GLN A 124 15.35 -22.64 12.84
CA GLN A 124 16.01 -23.86 12.37
C GLN A 124 15.07 -24.95 11.80
N VAL A 125 13.85 -24.61 11.49
CA VAL A 125 12.86 -25.52 10.87
C VAL A 125 13.17 -25.64 9.39
N LYS A 126 14.10 -26.54 9.08
CA LYS A 126 14.72 -26.74 7.76
C LYS A 126 13.82 -27.42 6.72
N TYR A 127 12.53 -27.57 6.93
CA TYR A 127 11.81 -28.47 6.06
C TYR A 127 10.97 -27.75 5.04
N SER A 128 10.11 -27.26 4.80
CA SER A 128 9.36 -26.80 3.63
C SER A 128 9.22 -25.28 3.55
N GLU A 129 9.50 -24.57 4.64
CA GLU A 129 9.31 -23.12 4.70
C GLU A 129 10.53 -22.35 4.23
N ASN A 130 11.70 -22.99 4.25
CA ASN A 130 12.98 -22.38 3.87
C ASN A 130 13.37 -22.59 2.38
N THR A 131 12.47 -23.08 1.55
CA THR A 131 12.65 -23.12 0.10
C THR A 131 12.30 -21.74 -0.45
N GLU A 132 13.08 -21.20 -1.40
CA GLU A 132 12.84 -19.86 -2.00
C GLU A 132 11.39 -19.63 -2.42
N VAL A 133 10.73 -20.66 -2.94
CA VAL A 133 9.31 -20.61 -3.33
C VAL A 133 8.37 -20.45 -2.12
N ASN A 134 8.73 -21.01 -0.96
CA ASN A 134 7.86 -20.98 0.24
C ASN A 134 8.09 -19.74 1.10
N ARG A 135 9.27 -19.10 1.05
CA ARG A 135 9.54 -17.83 1.71
C ARG A 135 8.53 -16.75 1.33
N TYR A 136 8.16 -16.71 0.05
CA TYR A 136 7.18 -15.75 -0.48
C TYR A 136 5.73 -16.21 -0.34
N ARG A 137 5.45 -17.17 0.55
CA ARG A 137 4.10 -17.70 0.75
C ARG A 137 3.77 -17.91 2.21
N PHE A 138 2.56 -17.48 2.59
CA PHE A 138 1.97 -17.74 3.89
C PHE A 138 0.61 -18.40 3.70
N LYS A 139 0.38 -19.58 4.30
CA LYS A 139 -0.84 -20.37 4.11
C LYS A 139 -1.21 -20.60 2.63
N GLY A 140 -0.19 -20.80 1.78
CA GLY A 140 -0.36 -20.99 0.33
C GLY A 140 -0.65 -19.71 -0.47
N LYS A 141 -0.75 -18.55 0.18
CA LYS A 141 -0.93 -17.23 -0.46
C LYS A 141 0.41 -16.51 -0.60
N ARG A 142 0.55 -15.73 -1.67
CA ARG A 142 1.78 -14.99 -1.93
C ARG A 142 1.94 -13.84 -0.93
N ILE A 143 3.17 -13.61 -0.52
CA ILE A 143 3.59 -12.38 0.15
C ILE A 143 4.40 -11.58 -0.87
N VAL A 144 4.04 -10.33 -1.07
CA VAL A 144 4.70 -9.44 -2.03
C VAL A 144 5.17 -8.20 -1.29
N PRO A 145 6.49 -7.98 -1.17
CA PRO A 145 7.02 -6.74 -0.68
C PRO A 145 6.83 -5.65 -1.73
N VAL A 146 6.33 -4.50 -1.32
CA VAL A 146 6.07 -3.35 -2.21
C VAL A 146 6.71 -2.10 -1.64
N VAL A 147 7.41 -1.37 -2.50
CA VAL A 147 7.94 -0.04 -2.19
C VAL A 147 6.79 0.94 -2.04
N GLY A 148 6.84 1.79 -1.04
CA GLY A 148 5.83 2.83 -0.80
C GLY A 148 4.76 2.46 0.21
N ILE A 149 4.66 1.20 0.63
CA ILE A 149 3.87 0.87 1.82
C ILE A 149 4.60 1.42 3.04
N PRO A 150 3.92 2.22 3.88
CA PRO A 150 4.54 2.77 5.06
C PRO A 150 4.88 1.66 6.08
N GLU A 151 5.84 1.97 6.93
CA GLU A 151 6.35 1.08 7.97
C GLU A 151 5.21 0.52 8.83
N HIS A 152 5.38 -0.66 9.38
CA HIS A 152 4.41 -1.33 10.25
C HIS A 152 3.01 -1.50 9.64
N THR A 153 2.94 -1.57 8.30
CA THR A 153 1.68 -1.75 7.58
C THR A 153 1.72 -2.95 6.66
N MET A 154 0.68 -3.75 6.71
CA MET A 154 0.44 -4.89 5.81
C MET A 154 -1.01 -4.89 5.36
N VAL A 155 -1.25 -5.26 4.11
CA VAL A 155 -2.59 -5.31 3.51
C VAL A 155 -2.81 -6.68 2.89
N LEU A 156 -3.92 -7.32 3.23
CA LEU A 156 -4.39 -8.56 2.60
C LEU A 156 -5.63 -8.26 1.78
N GLY A 157 -5.56 -8.58 0.51
CA GLY A 157 -6.67 -8.39 -0.41
C GLY A 157 -6.47 -9.14 -1.71
N GLU A 158 -7.46 -9.05 -2.58
CA GLU A 158 -7.38 -9.58 -3.93
C GLU A 158 -6.70 -8.56 -4.83
N PHE A 159 -5.44 -8.80 -5.16
CA PHE A 159 -4.64 -7.94 -6.02
C PHE A 159 -4.23 -8.72 -7.27
N SER A 160 -4.77 -8.32 -8.40
CA SER A 160 -4.48 -8.90 -9.71
C SER A 160 -4.42 -7.82 -10.77
N THR A 161 -3.94 -8.15 -11.95
CA THR A 161 -3.97 -7.25 -13.11
C THR A 161 -5.30 -7.28 -13.87
N GLY A 162 -6.22 -8.13 -13.44
CA GLY A 162 -7.54 -8.28 -14.07
C GLY A 162 -8.62 -7.45 -13.41
N MET A 163 -9.83 -7.55 -13.94
CA MET A 163 -11.03 -6.85 -13.43
C MET A 163 -11.44 -7.31 -12.02
N ASP A 164 -10.95 -8.46 -11.56
CA ASP A 164 -11.21 -8.98 -10.21
C ASP A 164 -10.40 -8.28 -9.12
N SER A 165 -9.44 -7.43 -9.51
CA SER A 165 -8.63 -6.69 -8.53
C SER A 165 -9.48 -5.80 -7.65
N ASN A 166 -9.13 -5.73 -6.37
CA ASN A 166 -9.80 -4.87 -5.41
C ASN A 166 -9.19 -3.46 -5.33
N LEU A 167 -8.00 -3.28 -5.89
CA LEU A 167 -7.35 -1.99 -5.99
C LEU A 167 -7.34 -1.54 -7.44
N TRP A 168 -7.92 -0.38 -7.70
CA TRP A 168 -8.00 0.20 -9.03
C TRP A 168 -7.32 1.55 -9.05
N MET A 169 -6.61 1.81 -10.14
CA MET A 169 -6.01 3.10 -10.44
C MET A 169 -6.70 3.71 -11.64
N GLY A 170 -7.26 4.89 -11.48
CA GLY A 170 -7.82 5.69 -12.56
C GLY A 170 -6.78 6.66 -13.10
N VAL A 171 -6.66 6.73 -14.43
CA VAL A 171 -5.83 7.70 -15.15
C VAL A 171 -6.68 8.38 -16.23
N ASP A 172 -6.34 9.63 -16.58
CA ASP A 172 -7.11 10.38 -17.59
C ASP A 172 -6.88 9.80 -19.00
N TYR A 173 -5.62 9.55 -19.36
CA TYR A 173 -5.24 8.88 -20.60
C TYR A 173 -4.31 7.71 -20.32
N ALA A 174 -4.41 6.65 -21.09
CA ALA A 174 -3.59 5.43 -20.92
C ALA A 174 -2.07 5.71 -20.94
N ASN A 175 -1.63 6.72 -21.70
CA ASN A 175 -0.23 7.10 -21.83
C ASN A 175 0.13 8.39 -21.05
N ASP A 176 -0.73 8.87 -20.18
CA ASP A 176 -0.51 10.13 -19.44
C ASP A 176 0.72 10.06 -18.52
N THR A 177 1.05 8.86 -18.08
CA THR A 177 2.26 8.60 -17.27
C THR A 177 3.58 8.75 -18.05
N ASP A 178 3.55 8.71 -19.37
CA ASP A 178 4.74 8.66 -20.22
C ASP A 178 5.00 9.99 -20.95
N ILE A 179 4.11 10.97 -20.81
CA ILE A 179 4.24 12.26 -21.46
C ILE A 179 5.28 13.12 -20.73
N LEU A 180 6.45 13.24 -21.34
CA LEU A 180 7.47 14.18 -20.94
C LEU A 180 7.58 15.28 -22.00
N LYS A 181 7.24 16.51 -21.62
CA LYS A 181 7.43 17.68 -22.48
C LYS A 181 8.73 18.36 -22.11
N ILE A 182 9.61 18.51 -23.11
CA ILE A 182 10.87 19.23 -22.99
C ILE A 182 10.79 20.42 -23.96
N ASP A 183 10.96 21.61 -23.47
CA ASP A 183 10.94 22.82 -24.30
C ASP A 183 11.92 23.85 -23.77
N ARG A 184 12.29 24.84 -24.61
CA ARG A 184 13.13 25.95 -24.19
C ARG A 184 12.28 26.94 -23.37
N LEU A 185 12.89 27.51 -22.34
CA LEU A 185 12.21 28.50 -21.49
C LEU A 185 11.83 29.75 -22.27
N GLN A 186 12.72 30.18 -23.17
CA GLN A 186 12.53 31.29 -24.12
C GLN A 186 13.27 31.00 -25.43
N ALA A 187 12.86 31.62 -26.54
CA ALA A 187 13.40 31.37 -27.86
C ALA A 187 14.94 31.56 -27.94
N ASN A 188 15.50 32.47 -27.16
CA ASN A 188 16.93 32.78 -27.10
C ASN A 188 17.62 32.26 -25.82
N SER A 189 16.99 31.39 -25.07
CA SER A 189 17.56 30.86 -23.84
C SER A 189 18.20 29.48 -24.07
N GLU A 190 19.33 29.25 -23.44
CA GLU A 190 19.94 27.93 -23.33
C GLU A 190 19.27 27.06 -22.25
N LEU A 191 18.32 27.63 -21.47
CA LEU A 191 17.62 26.93 -20.42
C LEU A 191 16.47 26.13 -20.99
N PHE A 192 16.40 24.85 -20.58
CA PHE A 192 15.31 23.96 -20.90
C PHE A 192 14.43 23.73 -19.67
N PHE A 193 13.12 23.61 -19.86
CA PHE A 193 12.23 23.16 -18.82
C PHE A 193 11.69 21.77 -19.14
N PHE A 194 11.49 20.99 -18.08
CA PHE A 194 10.88 19.67 -18.15
C PHE A 194 9.51 19.75 -17.50
N GLN A 195 8.50 19.33 -18.22
CA GLN A 195 7.14 19.30 -17.70
C GLN A 195 6.58 17.89 -17.82
N MET A 196 6.16 17.37 -16.68
CA MET A 196 5.30 16.17 -16.62
C MET A 196 3.97 16.56 -15.99
N ARG A 197 2.88 16.15 -16.59
CA ARG A 197 1.54 16.30 -16.05
C ARG A 197 0.87 14.94 -16.08
N MET A 198 0.26 14.58 -14.99
CA MET A 198 -0.45 13.32 -14.85
C MET A 198 -1.66 13.55 -13.96
N LYS A 199 -2.79 12.96 -14.33
CA LYS A 199 -3.96 12.87 -13.47
C LYS A 199 -4.15 11.42 -13.11
N MET A 200 -4.14 11.12 -11.83
CA MET A 200 -4.37 9.79 -11.31
C MET A 200 -5.15 9.84 -10.00
N ASP A 201 -5.87 8.79 -9.74
CA ASP A 201 -6.50 8.53 -8.46
C ASP A 201 -6.50 7.02 -8.21
N VAL A 202 -6.60 6.61 -6.96
CA VAL A 202 -6.67 5.20 -6.58
C VAL A 202 -7.95 4.96 -5.79
N ASN A 203 -8.56 3.80 -5.97
CA ASN A 203 -9.76 3.45 -5.23
C ASN A 203 -9.81 1.98 -4.86
N ILE A 204 -10.55 1.70 -3.79
CA ILE A 204 -10.84 0.37 -3.29
C ILE A 204 -12.26 0.02 -3.70
N VAL A 205 -12.43 -1.09 -4.42
CA VAL A 205 -13.74 -1.47 -4.97
C VAL A 205 -14.59 -2.19 -3.93
N ARG A 206 -13.98 -3.11 -3.18
CA ARG A 206 -14.66 -3.96 -2.20
C ARG A 206 -13.99 -3.86 -0.83
N PRO A 207 -14.30 -2.82 -0.03
CA PRO A 207 -13.65 -2.60 1.26
C PRO A 207 -13.79 -3.78 2.22
N ALA A 208 -14.94 -4.45 2.26
CA ALA A 208 -15.20 -5.61 3.13
C ALA A 208 -14.28 -6.82 2.87
N GLU A 209 -13.60 -6.87 1.72
CA GLU A 209 -12.66 -7.94 1.35
C GLU A 209 -11.20 -7.58 1.68
N ILE A 210 -10.95 -6.40 2.22
CA ILE A 210 -9.60 -5.94 2.59
C ILE A 210 -9.41 -6.11 4.09
N VAL A 211 -8.31 -6.78 4.45
CA VAL A 211 -7.85 -6.87 5.83
C VAL A 211 -6.52 -6.13 5.95
N VAL A 212 -6.44 -5.20 6.87
CA VAL A 212 -5.24 -4.41 7.10
C VAL A 212 -4.70 -4.62 8.51
N HIS A 213 -3.39 -4.65 8.61
CA HIS A 213 -2.65 -4.47 9.86
C HIS A 213 -1.86 -3.19 9.75
N THR A 214 -2.08 -2.23 10.65
CA THR A 214 -1.37 -0.96 10.59
C THR A 214 -1.27 -0.32 11.97
N ALA A 215 -0.11 0.21 12.29
CA ALA A 215 0.11 0.99 13.49
C ALA A 215 -0.36 2.45 13.35
N TYR A 216 -0.71 2.88 12.14
CA TYR A 216 -1.26 4.20 11.87
C TYR A 216 -2.69 4.33 12.39
N LYS A 217 -2.98 5.46 13.02
CA LYS A 217 -4.30 5.73 13.61
C LYS A 217 -4.84 7.04 13.05
N LYS A 218 -6.13 7.05 12.72
CA LYS A 218 -6.83 8.29 12.41
C LYS A 218 -7.26 8.95 13.71
N SER A 219 -6.88 10.23 13.88
CA SER A 219 -7.37 11.07 14.97
C SER A 219 -8.78 11.57 14.63
N GLU A 220 -9.65 11.59 15.59
CA GLU A 220 -11.01 12.13 15.46
C GLU A 220 -11.01 13.64 15.20
#